data_26a9cf8f778a1238bc36800887832b38
#
_entry.id   26a9cf8f778a1238bc36800887832b38
#
_cell.length_a   1.000
_cell.length_b   1.000
_cell.length_c   1.000
_cell.angle_alpha   90.00
_cell.angle_beta   90.00
_cell.angle_gamma   90.00
#
_symmetry.space_group_name_H-M   'P 1'
#
loop_
_entity.id
_entity.type
_entity.pdbx_description
1 polymer ?
#
loop_
_entity_poly.entity_id
_entity_poly.type
_entity_poly.pdbx_seq_one_letter_code
_entity_poly.pdbx_strand_id
1 'polypeptide(L)'
;MENNTADRRNVLKKAAVLTGTFWAGLFGTKAIAKTTESQPEVTHGEVVMDQDVPLFSGHTTHGNLVFIAGKGYHEEGDITVHTAKVLEELEKELKKAGSSMDKVLKVNVYLHDLEDYKKMNEVYRGKFGNKPPVRTTVAVYGGVPGNSLVEIDCIAYK
;
A
#
# COMPACT_ATOMS: atom_id res chain seq x y z
N MET A 1 -35.18 -52.85 -12.02
CA MET A 1 -34.31 -52.54 -10.86
C MET A 1 -34.08 -51.07 -10.84
N GLU A 2 -34.95 -50.32 -10.15
CA GLU A 2 -34.91 -48.88 -10.04
C GLU A 2 -34.01 -48.47 -8.84
N ASN A 3 -33.01 -47.68 -9.14
CA ASN A 3 -32.14 -47.08 -8.10
C ASN A 3 -32.77 -45.79 -7.60
N ASN A 4 -33.30 -45.85 -6.39
CA ASN A 4 -33.86 -44.74 -5.63
C ASN A 4 -32.74 -44.06 -4.83
N THR A 5 -32.17 -42.99 -5.36
CA THR A 5 -31.28 -42.10 -4.61
C THR A 5 -32.11 -40.99 -3.94
N ALA A 6 -32.57 -41.27 -2.75
CA ALA A 6 -33.30 -40.32 -1.90
C ALA A 6 -32.39 -39.12 -1.55
N ASP A 7 -32.86 -37.97 -1.93
CA ASP A 7 -32.30 -36.63 -1.70
C ASP A 7 -32.14 -36.31 -0.19
N ARG A 8 -30.90 -36.26 0.27
CA ARG A 8 -30.53 -35.91 1.65
C ARG A 8 -30.75 -34.44 2.04
N ARG A 9 -31.28 -33.64 1.12
CA ARG A 9 -31.46 -32.18 1.34
C ARG A 9 -32.80 -31.80 1.97
N ASN A 10 -33.76 -32.72 2.06
CA ASN A 10 -35.12 -32.40 2.52
C ASN A 10 -35.44 -32.84 3.97
N VAL A 11 -34.49 -33.36 4.73
CA VAL A 11 -34.74 -33.86 6.10
C VAL A 11 -34.63 -32.75 7.18
N LEU A 12 -34.08 -31.58 6.84
CA LEU A 12 -33.82 -30.49 7.81
C LEU A 12 -34.92 -29.40 7.89
N LYS A 13 -36.06 -29.58 7.23
CA LYS A 13 -37.12 -28.54 7.19
C LYS A 13 -38.43 -28.89 7.97
N LYS A 14 -38.46 -29.96 8.72
CA LYS A 14 -39.68 -30.34 9.47
C LYS A 14 -39.40 -30.81 10.89
N ALA A 15 -38.87 -29.93 11.74
CA ALA A 15 -38.91 -30.14 13.16
C ALA A 15 -38.68 -28.82 13.92
N ALA A 16 -39.69 -27.99 14.05
CA ALA A 16 -39.81 -26.99 15.09
C ALA A 16 -41.18 -26.34 15.08
N VAL A 17 -42.20 -27.10 15.44
CA VAL A 17 -43.43 -26.54 16.02
C VAL A 17 -43.80 -27.49 17.15
N LEU A 18 -43.45 -27.12 18.38
CA LEU A 18 -44.12 -27.58 19.57
C LEU A 18 -43.91 -26.55 20.70
N THR A 19 -44.94 -25.87 20.96
CA THR A 19 -45.44 -25.18 22.16
C THR A 19 -44.73 -25.54 23.46
N GLY A 20 -44.35 -24.52 24.21
CA GLY A 20 -43.91 -24.62 25.60
C GLY A 20 -43.75 -23.24 26.22
N THR A 21 -44.78 -22.85 26.95
CA THR A 21 -44.94 -21.63 27.72
C THR A 21 -43.91 -21.47 28.84
N PHE A 22 -43.57 -20.21 29.15
CA PHE A 22 -43.11 -19.63 30.41
C PHE A 22 -41.79 -20.11 31.02
N TRP A 23 -40.77 -19.24 30.95
CA TRP A 23 -40.14 -18.64 32.14
C TRP A 23 -39.37 -17.38 31.75
N ALA A 24 -39.84 -16.24 32.28
CA ALA A 24 -39.17 -14.98 32.21
C ALA A 24 -37.92 -15.03 33.10
N GLY A 25 -36.77 -15.29 32.52
CA GLY A 25 -35.48 -15.17 33.14
C GLY A 25 -34.72 -14.01 32.53
N LEU A 26 -34.48 -12.98 33.33
CA LEU A 26 -33.78 -11.74 33.06
C LEU A 26 -32.28 -12.02 32.73
N PHE A 27 -31.98 -12.48 31.55
CA PHE A 27 -30.61 -12.45 31.01
C PHE A 27 -30.64 -11.66 29.70
N GLY A 28 -30.25 -10.39 29.83
CA GLY A 28 -30.02 -9.54 28.67
C GLY A 28 -28.93 -10.17 27.80
N THR A 29 -29.34 -10.89 26.75
CA THR A 29 -28.43 -11.23 25.65
C THR A 29 -28.13 -9.94 24.94
N LYS A 30 -26.96 -9.31 25.26
CA LYS A 30 -26.35 -8.32 24.38
C LYS A 30 -26.19 -8.99 23.03
N ALA A 31 -27.07 -8.66 22.10
CA ALA A 31 -26.85 -8.97 20.70
C ALA A 31 -25.52 -8.29 20.32
N ILE A 32 -24.47 -9.07 20.19
CA ILE A 32 -23.22 -8.62 19.60
C ILE A 32 -23.57 -8.39 18.12
N ALA A 33 -23.88 -7.13 17.78
CA ALA A 33 -23.98 -6.73 16.41
C ALA A 33 -22.62 -7.05 15.76
N LYS A 34 -22.58 -8.06 14.90
CA LYS A 34 -21.41 -8.39 14.09
C LYS A 34 -21.26 -7.23 13.13
N THR A 35 -20.47 -6.22 13.52
CA THR A 35 -20.07 -5.14 12.63
C THR A 35 -19.33 -5.81 11.50
N THR A 36 -19.95 -5.89 10.34
CA THR A 36 -19.26 -6.30 9.11
C THR A 36 -18.35 -5.13 8.77
N GLU A 37 -17.11 -5.13 9.29
CA GLU A 37 -16.09 -4.20 8.82
C GLU A 37 -15.92 -4.44 7.32
N SER A 38 -16.33 -3.46 6.52
CA SER A 38 -16.03 -3.47 5.10
C SER A 38 -14.51 -3.47 4.95
N GLN A 39 -13.98 -4.41 4.17
CA GLN A 39 -12.55 -4.41 3.85
C GLN A 39 -12.19 -3.07 3.21
N PRO A 40 -11.04 -2.48 3.60
CA PRO A 40 -10.63 -1.22 3.01
C PRO A 40 -10.44 -1.36 1.50
N GLU A 41 -11.01 -0.43 0.75
CA GLU A 41 -10.88 -0.37 -0.70
C GLU A 41 -9.49 0.17 -1.09
N VAL A 42 -8.95 -0.32 -2.21
CA VAL A 42 -7.73 0.23 -2.82
C VAL A 42 -8.10 1.50 -3.58
N THR A 43 -7.45 2.61 -3.27
CA THR A 43 -7.57 3.85 -4.05
C THR A 43 -6.28 4.12 -4.82
N HIS A 44 -6.39 4.82 -5.94
CA HIS A 44 -5.29 5.13 -6.84
C HIS A 44 -5.10 6.64 -6.94
N GLY A 45 -3.84 7.08 -7.00
CA GLY A 45 -3.49 8.44 -7.39
C GLY A 45 -3.55 8.63 -8.90
N GLU A 46 -2.85 9.65 -9.39
CA GLU A 46 -2.74 9.90 -10.82
C GLU A 46 -2.21 8.66 -11.56
N VAL A 47 -2.92 8.27 -12.62
CA VAL A 47 -2.57 7.12 -13.45
C VAL A 47 -1.74 7.61 -14.63
N VAL A 48 -0.55 7.05 -14.79
CA VAL A 48 0.28 7.28 -15.97
C VAL A 48 -0.23 6.38 -17.10
N MET A 49 -0.42 6.99 -18.26
CA MET A 49 -0.92 6.31 -19.47
C MET A 49 0.23 6.06 -20.45
N ASP A 50 0.18 4.92 -21.13
CA ASP A 50 1.05 4.61 -22.26
C ASP A 50 0.17 4.16 -23.44
N GLN A 51 0.25 4.87 -24.59
CA GLN A 51 -0.58 4.59 -25.77
C GLN A 51 -2.08 4.41 -25.44
N ASP A 52 -2.61 5.34 -24.64
CA ASP A 52 -4.02 5.35 -24.16
C ASP A 52 -4.41 4.16 -23.25
N VAL A 53 -3.42 3.41 -22.74
CA VAL A 53 -3.65 2.31 -21.79
C VAL A 53 -3.04 2.68 -20.42
N PRO A 54 -3.74 2.42 -19.30
CA PRO A 54 -3.16 2.61 -17.96
C PRO A 54 -1.89 1.77 -17.78
N LEU A 55 -0.77 2.42 -17.42
CA LEU A 55 0.52 1.76 -17.21
C LEU A 55 0.80 1.54 -15.72
N PHE A 56 0.75 2.60 -14.91
CA PHE A 56 0.89 2.54 -13.45
C PHE A 56 0.28 3.77 -12.77
N SER A 57 0.08 3.70 -11.45
CA SER A 57 -0.38 4.81 -10.62
C SER A 57 0.79 5.46 -9.90
N GLY A 58 0.77 6.78 -9.73
CA GLY A 58 1.77 7.52 -8.96
C GLY A 58 1.83 7.10 -7.48
N HIS A 59 0.67 6.72 -6.93
CA HIS A 59 0.55 6.05 -5.65
C HIS A 59 -0.72 5.20 -5.59
N THR A 60 -0.77 4.26 -4.64
CA THR A 60 -1.99 3.54 -4.24
C THR A 60 -2.14 3.55 -2.73
N THR A 61 -3.38 3.43 -2.24
CA THR A 61 -3.63 3.31 -0.80
C THR A 61 -4.53 2.13 -0.50
N HIS A 62 -4.32 1.50 0.65
CA HIS A 62 -5.18 0.45 1.18
C HIS A 62 -5.29 0.59 2.70
N GLY A 63 -6.48 0.89 3.19
CA GLY A 63 -6.66 1.31 4.57
C GLY A 63 -5.88 2.61 4.85
N ASN A 64 -5.02 2.57 5.84
CA ASN A 64 -4.12 3.68 6.16
C ASN A 64 -2.72 3.57 5.53
N LEU A 65 -2.43 2.50 4.76
CA LEU A 65 -1.16 2.36 4.07
C LEU A 65 -1.16 3.10 2.73
N VAL A 66 0.00 3.65 2.42
CA VAL A 66 0.30 4.41 1.20
C VAL A 66 1.53 3.79 0.54
N PHE A 67 1.41 3.48 -0.74
CA PHE A 67 2.49 2.94 -1.58
C PHE A 67 2.79 3.97 -2.66
N ILE A 68 4.01 4.49 -2.68
CA ILE A 68 4.46 5.48 -3.66
C ILE A 68 5.31 4.78 -4.72
N ALA A 69 4.99 5.02 -5.98
CA ALA A 69 5.78 4.54 -7.11
C ALA A 69 7.17 5.18 -7.13
N GLY A 70 8.14 4.53 -7.75
CA GLY A 70 9.48 5.05 -7.95
C GLY A 70 9.47 6.46 -8.52
N LYS A 71 10.29 7.34 -7.96
CA LYS A 71 10.53 8.71 -8.43
C LYS A 71 11.96 8.81 -8.92
N GLY A 72 12.12 9.20 -10.17
CA GLY A 72 13.37 9.53 -10.82
C GLY A 72 13.46 11.02 -11.15
N TYR A 73 14.63 11.46 -11.59
CA TYR A 73 14.85 12.80 -12.15
C TYR A 73 15.60 12.67 -13.47
N HIS A 74 15.13 13.31 -14.54
CA HIS A 74 15.53 13.00 -15.91
C HIS A 74 16.28 14.17 -16.60
N GLU A 75 16.54 15.25 -15.86
CA GLU A 75 17.31 16.39 -16.34
C GLU A 75 18.79 16.25 -15.99
N GLU A 76 19.65 17.12 -16.52
CA GLU A 76 21.06 17.13 -16.21
C GLU A 76 21.35 17.44 -14.74
N GLY A 77 22.36 16.79 -14.19
CA GLY A 77 22.80 16.99 -12.81
C GLY A 77 23.67 15.85 -12.32
N ASP A 78 24.36 16.11 -11.22
CA ASP A 78 25.06 15.04 -10.50
C ASP A 78 24.12 14.31 -9.52
N ILE A 79 24.63 13.30 -8.84
CA ILE A 79 23.83 12.51 -7.87
C ILE A 79 23.23 13.36 -6.76
N THR A 80 23.86 14.48 -6.39
CA THR A 80 23.33 15.36 -5.32
C THR A 80 22.10 16.11 -5.81
N VAL A 81 22.11 16.59 -7.04
CA VAL A 81 20.96 17.22 -7.70
C VAL A 81 19.83 16.21 -7.88
N HIS A 82 20.15 15.03 -8.48
CA HIS A 82 19.16 13.97 -8.70
C HIS A 82 18.50 13.54 -7.38
N THR A 83 19.30 13.30 -6.33
CA THR A 83 18.76 12.88 -5.02
C THR A 83 17.85 13.95 -4.42
N ALA A 84 18.23 15.22 -4.50
CA ALA A 84 17.41 16.31 -3.97
C ALA A 84 16.05 16.39 -4.69
N LYS A 85 16.06 16.33 -6.03
CA LYS A 85 14.86 16.40 -6.87
C LYS A 85 13.96 15.18 -6.66
N VAL A 86 14.52 14.00 -6.61
CA VAL A 86 13.77 12.76 -6.35
C VAL A 86 13.06 12.82 -4.99
N LEU A 87 13.72 13.31 -3.94
CA LEU A 87 13.12 13.46 -2.62
C LEU A 87 12.04 14.56 -2.59
N GLU A 88 12.19 15.65 -3.37
CA GLU A 88 11.14 16.66 -3.54
C GLU A 88 9.89 16.05 -4.21
N GLU A 89 10.05 15.26 -5.27
CA GLU A 89 8.93 14.61 -5.97
C GLU A 89 8.27 13.53 -5.09
N LEU A 90 9.05 12.78 -4.30
CA LEU A 90 8.55 11.83 -3.34
C LEU A 90 7.66 12.52 -2.28
N GLU A 91 8.12 13.65 -1.73
CA GLU A 91 7.37 14.45 -0.76
C GLU A 91 6.06 15.00 -1.34
N LYS A 92 6.09 15.49 -2.59
CA LYS A 92 4.89 15.95 -3.29
C LYS A 92 3.86 14.84 -3.43
N GLU A 93 4.31 13.64 -3.84
CA GLU A 93 3.40 12.51 -4.02
C GLU A 93 2.84 11.99 -2.69
N LEU A 94 3.65 11.95 -1.62
CA LEU A 94 3.19 11.65 -0.27
C LEU A 94 2.09 12.62 0.19
N LYS A 95 2.25 13.92 -0.06
CA LYS A 95 1.23 14.94 0.27
C LYS A 95 -0.06 14.72 -0.52
N LYS A 96 0.01 14.41 -1.82
CA LYS A 96 -1.16 14.06 -2.64
C LYS A 96 -1.90 12.84 -2.08
N ALA A 97 -1.16 11.86 -1.57
CA ALA A 97 -1.73 10.64 -0.96
C ALA A 97 -2.25 10.84 0.47
N GLY A 98 -2.13 12.04 1.06
CA GLY A 98 -2.54 12.36 2.43
C GLY A 98 -1.55 11.91 3.50
N SER A 99 -0.26 11.78 3.15
CA SER A 99 0.84 11.39 4.03
C SER A 99 1.95 12.46 4.07
N SER A 100 3.10 12.13 4.64
CA SER A 100 4.26 13.03 4.79
C SER A 100 5.55 12.23 4.94
N MET A 101 6.70 12.91 4.79
CA MET A 101 8.03 12.29 4.88
C MET A 101 8.28 11.63 6.25
N ASP A 102 7.80 12.19 7.34
CA ASP A 102 7.93 11.66 8.70
C ASP A 102 7.03 10.45 8.99
N LYS A 103 6.08 10.16 8.10
CA LYS A 103 5.20 8.99 8.15
C LYS A 103 5.66 7.84 7.27
N VAL A 104 6.81 7.95 6.64
CA VAL A 104 7.38 6.88 5.82
C VAL A 104 7.86 5.74 6.70
N LEU A 105 7.50 4.51 6.34
CA LEU A 105 7.85 3.28 7.06
C LEU A 105 9.03 2.57 6.42
N LYS A 106 9.08 2.56 5.10
CA LYS A 106 10.11 1.87 4.32
C LYS A 106 10.46 2.69 3.08
N VAL A 107 11.75 2.70 2.75
CA VAL A 107 12.29 3.29 1.51
C VAL A 107 13.16 2.27 0.79
N ASN A 108 13.00 2.17 -0.52
CA ASN A 108 13.96 1.54 -1.40
C ASN A 108 14.67 2.63 -2.22
N VAL A 109 15.98 2.54 -2.30
CA VAL A 109 16.84 3.43 -3.09
C VAL A 109 17.57 2.59 -4.12
N TYR A 110 17.38 2.93 -5.39
CA TYR A 110 18.02 2.31 -6.53
C TYR A 110 19.01 3.31 -7.13
N LEU A 111 20.29 3.00 -7.06
CA LEU A 111 21.36 3.82 -7.60
C LEU A 111 21.72 3.34 -9.00
N HIS A 112 22.07 4.28 -9.88
CA HIS A 112 22.69 3.94 -11.15
C HIS A 112 24.07 3.32 -10.92
N ASP A 113 24.85 3.90 -10.01
CA ASP A 113 26.18 3.44 -9.62
C ASP A 113 26.33 3.45 -8.09
N LEU A 114 26.97 2.41 -7.53
CA LEU A 114 27.23 2.33 -6.10
C LEU A 114 28.28 3.35 -5.62
N GLU A 115 29.11 3.87 -6.52
CA GLU A 115 30.06 4.94 -6.21
C GLU A 115 29.36 6.21 -5.71
N ASP A 116 28.11 6.43 -6.11
CA ASP A 116 27.29 7.54 -5.70
C ASP A 116 26.69 7.43 -4.28
N TYR A 117 26.85 6.27 -3.64
CA TYR A 117 26.20 5.99 -2.35
C TYR A 117 26.50 7.04 -1.27
N LYS A 118 27.75 7.52 -1.16
CA LYS A 118 28.14 8.49 -0.13
C LYS A 118 27.49 9.84 -0.37
N LYS A 119 27.58 10.35 -1.60
CA LYS A 119 27.03 11.66 -1.98
C LYS A 119 25.50 11.67 -1.90
N MET A 120 24.85 10.58 -2.34
CA MET A 120 23.42 10.39 -2.17
C MET A 120 23.02 10.47 -0.69
N ASN A 121 23.74 9.79 0.21
CA ASN A 121 23.47 9.83 1.64
C ASN A 121 23.64 11.22 2.28
N GLU A 122 24.51 12.07 1.78
CA GLU A 122 24.69 13.46 2.26
C GLU A 122 23.40 14.25 2.06
N VAL A 123 22.75 14.09 0.93
CA VAL A 123 21.48 14.76 0.60
C VAL A 123 20.28 14.10 1.27
N TYR A 124 20.29 12.79 1.39
CA TYR A 124 19.21 11.99 1.99
C TYR A 124 19.06 12.23 3.49
N ARG A 125 20.18 12.52 4.18
CA ARG A 125 20.22 12.65 5.64
C ARG A 125 19.24 13.72 6.14
N GLY A 126 18.44 13.34 7.16
CA GLY A 126 17.48 14.24 7.82
C GLY A 126 16.16 14.45 7.06
N LYS A 127 16.01 13.94 5.84
CA LYS A 127 14.81 14.17 5.01
C LYS A 127 13.56 13.52 5.58
N PHE A 128 13.69 12.48 6.39
CA PHE A 128 12.58 11.75 7.01
C PHE A 128 12.43 12.02 8.51
N GLY A 129 12.99 13.13 9.00
CA GLY A 129 12.92 13.53 10.41
C GLY A 129 13.88 12.73 11.32
N ASN A 130 13.61 12.79 12.63
CA ASN A 130 14.49 12.22 13.68
C ASN A 130 14.35 10.69 13.83
N LYS A 131 13.30 10.10 13.28
CA LYS A 131 13.03 8.66 13.28
C LYS A 131 12.92 8.16 11.83
N PRO A 132 14.06 7.99 11.13
CA PRO A 132 14.05 7.62 9.72
C PRO A 132 13.43 6.23 9.50
N PRO A 133 12.84 5.98 8.31
CA PRO A 133 12.31 4.68 7.93
C PRO A 133 13.41 3.62 7.80
N VAL A 134 13.00 2.35 7.77
CA VAL A 134 13.90 1.30 7.31
C VAL A 134 14.22 1.51 5.83
N ARG A 135 15.46 1.25 5.40
CA ARG A 135 15.91 1.50 4.04
C ARG A 135 16.68 0.30 3.46
N THR A 136 16.42 0.02 2.19
CA THR A 136 17.27 -0.82 1.35
C THR A 136 17.90 0.05 0.27
N THR A 137 19.19 -0.12 0.00
CA THR A 137 19.87 0.57 -1.09
C THR A 137 20.65 -0.44 -1.92
N VAL A 138 20.48 -0.42 -3.23
CA VAL A 138 21.18 -1.25 -4.21
C VAL A 138 21.57 -0.42 -5.42
N ALA A 139 22.63 -0.81 -6.11
CA ALA A 139 22.90 -0.36 -7.46
C ALA A 139 22.24 -1.33 -8.45
N VAL A 140 21.61 -0.81 -9.50
CA VAL A 140 20.89 -1.61 -10.48
C VAL A 140 21.75 -1.84 -11.72
N TYR A 141 21.83 -3.11 -12.13
CA TYR A 141 22.53 -3.44 -13.37
C TYR A 141 21.79 -2.82 -14.57
N GLY A 142 22.56 -2.14 -15.44
CA GLY A 142 21.99 -1.44 -16.59
C GLY A 142 21.44 -0.05 -16.29
N GLY A 143 21.47 0.42 -15.04
CA GLY A 143 21.09 1.76 -14.62
C GLY A 143 19.61 1.94 -14.30
N VAL A 144 19.26 3.14 -13.93
CA VAL A 144 17.89 3.58 -13.63
C VAL A 144 17.25 4.12 -14.93
N PRO A 145 15.95 3.84 -15.19
CA PRO A 145 15.27 4.34 -16.38
C PRO A 145 15.33 5.86 -16.54
N GLY A 146 15.32 6.33 -17.79
CA GLY A 146 15.25 7.77 -18.12
C GLY A 146 16.48 8.59 -17.73
N ASN A 147 17.66 7.98 -17.68
CA ASN A 147 18.94 8.62 -17.31
C ASN A 147 18.96 9.16 -15.86
N SER A 148 18.04 8.75 -14.99
CA SER A 148 18.12 9.11 -13.58
C SER A 148 19.32 8.42 -12.91
N LEU A 149 20.03 9.12 -12.05
CA LEU A 149 21.14 8.54 -11.27
C LEU A 149 20.64 7.84 -10.01
N VAL A 150 19.41 8.10 -9.60
CA VAL A 150 18.76 7.47 -8.45
C VAL A 150 17.25 7.42 -8.65
N GLU A 151 16.63 6.33 -8.21
CA GLU A 151 15.17 6.20 -8.09
C GLU A 151 14.83 5.83 -6.65
N ILE A 152 13.74 6.37 -6.13
CA ILE A 152 13.30 6.11 -4.75
C ILE A 152 11.80 5.83 -4.75
N ASP A 153 11.40 4.71 -4.17
CA ASP A 153 10.04 4.39 -3.80
C ASP A 153 9.87 4.32 -2.28
N CYS A 154 8.64 4.37 -1.78
CA CYS A 154 8.40 4.20 -0.37
C CYS A 154 7.02 3.63 -0.02
N ILE A 155 6.93 3.12 1.21
CA ILE A 155 5.69 2.76 1.90
C ILE A 155 5.54 3.69 3.08
N ALA A 156 4.35 4.30 3.23
CA ALA A 156 4.02 5.23 4.30
C ALA A 156 2.64 4.91 4.91
N TYR A 157 2.22 5.71 5.89
CA TYR A 157 0.85 5.66 6.42
C TYR A 157 0.21 7.06 6.42
N LYS A 158 -1.12 7.11 6.53
CA LYS A 158 -1.90 8.36 6.66
C LYS A 158 -2.03 8.82 8.10
#